data_320c8c81070f73c2545bbf6bf3306e07
#
_entry.id   320c8c81070f73c2545bbf6bf3306e07
#
_cell.length_a   1.000
_cell.length_b   1.000
_cell.length_c   1.000
_cell.angle_alpha   90.00
_cell.angle_beta   90.00
_cell.angle_gamma   90.00
#
_symmetry.space_group_name_H-M   'P 1'
#
loop_
_entity.id
_entity.type
_entity.pdbx_description
1 polymer ?
#
loop_
_entity_poly.entity_id
_entity_poly.type
_entity_poly.pdbx_seq_one_letter_code
_entity_poly.pdbx_strand_id
1 'polypeptide(L)'
;MQHAAPQRHELCRIWGRVSDVSPGTVGITGVSAHAGLGNEVEIHTLNGTVRGEILNITEERVTAFLFDESDEVRIGDRAYID
;
A
#
# COMPACT_ATOMS: atom_id res chain seq x y z
N MET A 1 -20.60 17.17 17.21
CA MET A 1 -20.18 16.84 16.82
C MET A 1 -19.99 16.06 16.06
N GLN A 2 -19.94 15.52 15.62
CA GLN A 2 -19.78 14.77 15.00
C GLN A 2 -19.33 14.73 13.87
N HIS A 3 -19.31 15.14 13.35
CA HIS A 3 -18.88 15.26 12.13
C HIS A 3 -17.60 14.81 11.89
N ALA A 4 -16.99 14.30 12.78
CA ALA A 4 -15.66 13.76 12.68
C ALA A 4 -15.61 12.49 11.89
N ALA A 5 -16.70 11.86 11.58
CA ALA A 5 -16.69 10.56 10.96
C ALA A 5 -15.90 10.47 9.65
N PRO A 6 -16.11 11.38 8.67
CA PRO A 6 -15.34 11.26 7.43
C PRO A 6 -13.85 11.49 7.65
N GLN A 7 -13.54 12.39 8.55
CA GLN A 7 -12.13 12.66 8.80
C GLN A 7 -11.48 11.53 9.54
N ARG A 8 -12.24 10.86 10.40
CA ARG A 8 -11.72 9.72 11.11
C ARG A 8 -11.33 8.62 10.13
N HIS A 9 -12.10 8.46 9.06
CA HIS A 9 -11.78 7.45 8.07
C HIS A 9 -10.40 7.69 7.48
N GLU A 10 -10.08 8.91 7.15
CA GLU A 10 -8.77 9.23 6.63
C GLU A 10 -7.68 9.05 7.66
N LEU A 11 -7.97 9.44 8.89
CA LEU A 11 -6.97 9.36 9.95
C LEU A 11 -6.62 7.93 10.30
N CYS A 12 -7.53 6.99 10.03
CA CYS A 12 -7.32 5.61 10.39
C CYS A 12 -6.83 4.76 9.24
N ARG A 13 -6.36 5.40 8.19
CA ARG A 13 -5.85 4.68 7.04
C ARG A 13 -4.61 3.89 7.42
N ILE A 14 -4.58 2.63 7.00
CA ILE A 14 -3.45 1.74 7.30
C ILE A 14 -2.37 1.97 6.26
N TRP A 15 -1.13 2.09 6.71
CA TRP A 15 -0.04 2.29 5.77
C TRP A 15 1.23 1.60 6.25
N GLY A 16 2.08 1.30 5.30
CA GLY A 16 3.39 0.72 5.56
C GLY A 16 4.38 1.28 4.56
N ARG A 17 5.50 0.57 4.41
CA ARG A 17 6.58 1.02 3.54
C ARG A 17 6.92 -0.04 2.52
N VAL A 18 7.25 0.39 1.33
CA VAL A 18 7.76 -0.52 0.30
C VAL A 18 9.11 -1.03 0.77
N SER A 19 9.25 -2.35 0.80
CA SER A 19 10.49 -2.99 1.25
C SER A 19 11.30 -3.56 0.11
N ASP A 20 10.66 -3.90 -0.99
CA ASP A 20 11.35 -4.40 -2.17
C ASP A 20 10.51 -4.15 -3.40
N VAL A 21 11.18 -4.07 -4.53
CA VAL A 21 10.54 -3.76 -5.81
C VAL A 21 11.03 -4.77 -6.83
N SER A 22 10.10 -5.33 -7.60
CA SER A 22 10.39 -6.24 -8.71
C SER A 22 9.55 -5.81 -9.89
N PRO A 23 9.83 -6.34 -11.08
CA PRO A 23 9.00 -5.98 -12.23
C PRO A 23 7.53 -6.34 -11.96
N GLY A 24 6.69 -5.33 -11.90
CA GLY A 24 5.27 -5.50 -11.75
C GLY A 24 4.78 -5.77 -10.35
N THR A 25 5.66 -5.98 -9.35
CA THR A 25 5.23 -6.24 -7.98
C THR A 25 6.08 -5.50 -6.98
N VAL A 26 5.53 -5.33 -5.80
CA VAL A 26 6.25 -4.69 -4.68
C VAL A 26 5.95 -5.46 -3.41
N GLY A 27 6.91 -5.41 -2.48
CA GLY A 27 6.69 -5.90 -1.14
C GLY A 27 6.48 -4.72 -0.21
N ILE A 28 5.54 -4.85 0.73
CA ILE A 28 5.19 -3.79 1.65
C ILE A 28 5.22 -4.36 3.06
N THR A 29 5.96 -3.71 3.95
CA THR A 29 6.03 -4.14 5.34
C THR A 29 5.19 -3.25 6.21
N GLY A 30 4.81 -3.78 7.36
CA GLY A 30 4.11 -3.02 8.38
C GLY A 30 2.60 -3.07 8.30
N VAL A 31 2.03 -3.83 7.37
CA VAL A 31 0.58 -3.86 7.20
C VAL A 31 -0.01 -5.26 7.19
N SER A 32 0.81 -6.29 7.40
CA SER A 32 0.31 -7.67 7.22
C SER A 32 -0.89 -7.99 8.08
N ALA A 33 -0.93 -7.48 9.30
CA ALA A 33 -2.02 -7.80 10.21
C ALA A 33 -3.35 -7.18 9.79
N HIS A 34 -3.32 -6.21 8.89
CA HIS A 34 -4.52 -5.46 8.50
C HIS A 34 -4.87 -5.63 7.04
N ALA A 35 -4.08 -6.39 6.30
CA ALA A 35 -4.27 -6.50 4.87
C ALA A 35 -5.12 -7.70 4.52
N GLY A 36 -5.82 -7.62 3.40
CA GLY A 36 -6.60 -8.73 2.87
C GLY A 36 -6.28 -8.93 1.41
N LEU A 37 -6.37 -10.16 0.95
CA LEU A 37 -6.18 -10.45 -0.46
C LEU A 37 -7.22 -9.68 -1.25
N GLY A 38 -6.77 -9.08 -2.34
CA GLY A 38 -7.66 -8.29 -3.18
C GLY A 38 -7.83 -6.85 -2.74
N ASN A 39 -7.31 -6.47 -1.57
CA ASN A 39 -7.35 -5.07 -1.16
C ASN A 39 -6.53 -4.24 -2.13
N GLU A 40 -6.97 -3.03 -2.38
CA GLU A 40 -6.24 -2.11 -3.22
C GLU A 40 -5.16 -1.43 -2.41
N VAL A 41 -4.01 -1.21 -3.04
CA VAL A 41 -2.93 -0.45 -2.40
C VAL A 41 -2.67 0.80 -3.22
N GLU A 42 -2.22 1.83 -2.53
CA GLU A 42 -1.90 3.10 -3.13
C GLU A 42 -0.52 3.51 -2.64
N ILE A 43 0.44 3.57 -3.56
CA ILE A 43 1.82 3.86 -3.20
C ILE A 43 2.14 5.28 -3.59
N HIS A 44 2.62 6.06 -2.64
CA HIS A 44 2.94 7.46 -2.87
C HIS A 44 4.40 7.58 -3.23
N THR A 45 4.67 7.89 -4.49
CA THR A 45 6.02 8.07 -4.99
C THR A 45 6.33 9.55 -5.11
N LEU A 46 7.55 9.87 -5.46
CA LEU A 46 7.93 11.25 -5.67
C LEU A 46 7.15 11.90 -6.80
N ASN A 47 6.73 11.12 -7.76
CA ASN A 47 6.09 11.67 -8.97
C ASN A 47 4.60 11.43 -9.03
N GLY A 48 4.01 10.88 -7.97
CA GLY A 48 2.58 10.67 -7.97
C GLY A 48 2.22 9.38 -7.26
N THR A 49 1.06 8.86 -7.59
CA THR A 49 0.51 7.70 -6.91
C THR A 49 0.45 6.54 -7.87
N VAL A 50 0.90 5.38 -7.41
CA VAL A 50 0.82 4.14 -8.18
C VAL A 50 -0.11 3.20 -7.42
N ARG A 51 -0.99 2.51 -8.13
CA ARG A 51 -1.99 1.65 -7.52
C ARG A 51 -1.76 0.20 -7.88
N GLY A 52 -2.22 -0.66 -6.98
CA GLY A 52 -2.10 -2.08 -7.20
C GLY A 52 -3.05 -2.85 -6.32
N GLU A 53 -2.86 -4.15 -6.28
CA GLU A 53 -3.76 -5.04 -5.57
C GLU A 53 -2.94 -6.10 -4.84
N ILE A 54 -3.37 -6.43 -3.62
CA ILE A 54 -2.65 -7.39 -2.78
C ILE A 54 -2.87 -8.80 -3.31
N LEU A 55 -1.76 -9.48 -3.57
CA LEU A 55 -1.76 -10.85 -4.07
C LEU A 55 -1.43 -11.87 -3.00
N ASN A 56 -0.58 -11.51 -2.04
CA ASN A 56 -0.08 -12.47 -1.08
C ASN A 56 0.24 -11.76 0.22
N ILE A 57 0.03 -12.46 1.33
CA ILE A 57 0.25 -11.90 2.65
C ILE A 57 1.02 -12.91 3.47
N THR A 58 2.15 -12.49 4.04
CA THR A 58 2.87 -13.28 5.03
C THR A 58 3.01 -12.45 6.28
N GLU A 59 3.52 -13.02 7.34
CA GLU A 59 3.72 -12.28 8.57
C GLU A 59 4.68 -11.11 8.38
N GLU A 60 5.61 -11.26 7.45
CA GLU A 60 6.66 -10.27 7.28
C GLU A 60 6.30 -9.18 6.31
N ARG A 61 5.51 -9.51 5.30
CA ARG A 61 5.20 -8.52 4.27
C ARG A 61 4.00 -8.91 3.45
N VAL A 62 3.51 -7.92 2.74
CA VAL A 62 2.43 -8.08 1.79
C VAL A 62 3.04 -7.90 0.40
N THR A 63 2.62 -8.71 -0.55
CA THR A 63 3.05 -8.56 -1.93
C THR A 63 1.87 -8.06 -2.74
N ALA A 64 2.08 -7.01 -3.51
CA ALA A 64 1.05 -6.43 -4.35
C ALA A 64 1.54 -6.36 -5.78
N PHE A 65 0.62 -6.58 -6.73
CA PHE A 65 0.98 -6.33 -8.11
C PHE A 65 0.46 -4.94 -8.49
N LEU A 66 1.19 -4.28 -9.37
CA LEU A 66 0.89 -2.89 -9.72
C LEU A 66 0.13 -2.83 -11.02
N PHE A 67 -0.86 -1.95 -11.08
CA PHE A 67 -1.66 -1.79 -12.29
C PHE A 67 -0.90 -1.05 -13.37
N ASP A 68 0.02 -0.18 -12.96
CA ASP A 68 0.81 0.60 -13.88
C ASP A 68 2.27 0.22 -13.72
N GLU A 69 3.12 0.84 -14.52
CA GLU A 69 4.54 0.57 -14.43
C GLU A 69 5.08 1.05 -13.10
N SER A 70 6.02 0.30 -12.56
CA SER A 70 6.52 0.53 -11.22
C SER A 70 7.86 1.23 -11.19
N ASP A 71 8.27 1.85 -12.30
CA ASP A 71 9.59 2.43 -12.40
C ASP A 71 9.86 3.50 -11.36
N GLU A 72 8.80 4.12 -10.87
CA GLU A 72 8.96 5.23 -9.94
C GLU A 72 8.81 4.84 -8.50
N VAL A 73 8.43 3.60 -8.23
CA VAL A 73 8.28 3.14 -6.86
C VAL A 73 9.67 2.85 -6.30
N ARG A 74 9.93 3.32 -5.11
CA ARG A 74 11.21 3.14 -4.46
C ARG A 74 11.03 2.51 -3.10
N ILE A 75 12.06 1.79 -2.66
CA ILE A 75 12.08 1.26 -1.31
C ILE A 75 11.95 2.43 -0.35
N GLY A 76 11.04 2.29 0.61
CA GLY A 76 10.77 3.33 1.59
C GLY A 76 9.55 4.18 1.28
N ASP A 77 9.00 4.09 0.07
CA ASP A 77 7.79 4.82 -0.25
C ASP A 77 6.64 4.34 0.62
N ARG A 78 5.71 5.23 0.95
CA ARG A 78 4.55 4.86 1.74
C ARG A 78 3.53 4.17 0.87
N ALA A 79 2.96 3.11 1.42
CA ALA A 79 1.91 2.37 0.74
C ALA A 79 0.71 2.29 1.66
N TYR A 80 -0.44 2.70 1.16
CA TYR A 80 -1.68 2.74 1.91
C TYR A 80 -2.59 1.60 1.44
N ILE A 81 -3.26 0.98 2.40
CA ILE A 81 -4.17 -0.13 2.13
C ILE A 81 -5.59 0.36 2.31
N ASP A 82 -6.43 0.04 1.38
CA ASP A 82 -7.86 0.36 1.51
C ASP A 82 -8.67 -0.80 2.05
#